data_1c05c9336a2361e8ea19cb93ebe359c1
#
_entry.id   1c05c9336a2361e8ea19cb93ebe359c1
#
_cell.length_a   1.000
_cell.length_b   1.000
_cell.length_c   1.000
_cell.angle_alpha   90.00
_cell.angle_beta   90.00
_cell.angle_gamma   90.00
#
_symmetry.space_group_name_H-M   'P 1'
#
loop_
_entity.id
_entity.type
_entity.pdbx_description
1 polymer ?
#
loop_
_entity_poly.entity_id
_entity_poly.type
_entity_poly.pdbx_seq_one_letter_code
_entity_poly.pdbx_strand_id
1 'polypeptide(L)'
;MEKKPITPEGQTKLRSELDHLKNIKRQEIIDAISEARAHGDLKENAEYHAAREEQGLNEARIRELEEVLSISQVVDYKIMGVEDRVIFGSTVTIKDLATDKIKTYQIVGDAEADIERNTISFTTPMARSLIKKELGEFVEVETPGGIKEYEIIEIKLIWKKYKILGLERQKKQGIDQEQHTNYYK
;
A
#
# COMPACT_ATOMS: atom_id res chain seq x y z
N MET A 1 -6.18 14.58 -15.89
CA MET A 1 -5.76 14.42 -14.47
C MET A 1 -4.46 13.63 -14.44
N GLU A 2 -3.53 14.04 -13.60
CA GLU A 2 -2.26 13.33 -13.42
C GLU A 2 -2.53 12.00 -12.70
N LYS A 3 -2.00 10.90 -13.24
CA LYS A 3 -2.15 9.57 -12.63
C LYS A 3 -1.20 9.45 -11.43
N LYS A 4 -1.70 8.95 -10.31
CA LYS A 4 -0.91 8.72 -9.10
C LYS A 4 -0.52 7.24 -8.98
N PRO A 5 0.75 6.92 -8.74
CA PRO A 5 1.17 5.53 -8.61
C PRO A 5 0.58 4.89 -7.34
N ILE A 6 0.17 3.63 -7.47
CA ILE A 6 -0.29 2.80 -6.35
C ILE A 6 0.28 1.39 -6.52
N THR A 7 0.57 0.70 -5.41
CA THR A 7 0.99 -0.70 -5.46
C THR A 7 -0.20 -1.62 -5.76
N PRO A 8 0.00 -2.83 -6.31
CA PRO A 8 -1.07 -3.80 -6.50
C PRO A 8 -1.77 -4.16 -5.17
N GLU A 9 -0.98 -4.26 -4.10
CA GLU A 9 -1.45 -4.56 -2.75
C GLU A 9 -2.30 -3.41 -2.20
N GLY A 10 -1.84 -2.17 -2.38
CA GLY A 10 -2.58 -0.98 -1.96
C GLY A 10 -3.89 -0.81 -2.70
N GLN A 11 -3.89 -1.01 -4.01
CA GLN A 11 -5.13 -0.97 -4.78
C GLN A 11 -6.14 -2.01 -4.28
N THR A 12 -5.68 -3.24 -4.02
CA THR A 12 -6.53 -4.31 -3.50
C THR A 12 -7.12 -3.94 -2.15
N LYS A 13 -6.30 -3.39 -1.24
CA LYS A 13 -6.73 -2.96 0.09
C LYS A 13 -7.78 -1.84 0.01
N LEU A 14 -7.53 -0.79 -0.79
CA LEU A 14 -8.47 0.33 -0.92
C LEU A 14 -9.78 -0.10 -1.58
N ARG A 15 -9.75 -1.01 -2.56
CA ARG A 15 -10.97 -1.59 -3.15
C ARG A 15 -11.76 -2.40 -2.13
N SER A 16 -11.10 -3.23 -1.33
CA SER A 16 -11.76 -4.02 -0.28
C SER A 16 -12.40 -3.12 0.79
N GLU A 17 -11.73 -2.03 1.18
CA GLU A 17 -12.28 -1.03 2.09
C GLU A 17 -13.53 -0.37 1.49
N LEU A 18 -13.45 0.07 0.23
CA LEU A 18 -14.57 0.68 -0.48
C LEU A 18 -15.77 -0.26 -0.55
N ASP A 19 -15.55 -1.53 -0.90
CA ASP A 19 -16.61 -2.53 -0.98
C ASP A 19 -17.26 -2.79 0.39
N HIS A 20 -16.45 -2.84 1.46
CA HIS A 20 -16.96 -2.98 2.83
C HIS A 20 -17.83 -1.78 3.24
N LEU A 21 -17.35 -0.55 2.99
CA LEU A 21 -18.09 0.67 3.34
C LEU A 21 -19.42 0.77 2.58
N LYS A 22 -19.44 0.38 1.30
CA LYS A 22 -20.65 0.42 0.46
C LYS A 22 -21.66 -0.67 0.79
N ASN A 23 -21.19 -1.89 0.99
CA ASN A 23 -22.07 -3.07 1.00
C ASN A 23 -22.41 -3.54 2.41
N ILE A 24 -21.56 -3.25 3.40
CA ILE A 24 -21.75 -3.69 4.79
C ILE A 24 -22.03 -2.49 5.68
N LYS A 25 -21.06 -1.59 5.82
CA LYS A 25 -21.16 -0.47 6.77
C LYS A 25 -22.34 0.46 6.51
N ARG A 26 -22.62 0.76 5.23
CA ARG A 26 -23.77 1.56 4.84
C ARG A 26 -25.11 0.94 5.29
N GLN A 27 -25.24 -0.39 5.20
CA GLN A 27 -26.45 -1.06 5.62
C GLN A 27 -26.59 -1.05 7.16
N GLU A 28 -25.52 -1.30 7.89
CA GLU A 28 -25.50 -1.20 9.35
C GLU A 28 -25.96 0.18 9.83
N ILE A 29 -25.49 1.25 9.18
CA ILE A 29 -25.88 2.63 9.51
C ILE A 29 -27.35 2.88 9.19
N ILE A 30 -27.88 2.36 8.06
CA ILE A 30 -29.30 2.49 7.70
C ILE A 30 -30.16 1.81 8.77
N ASP A 31 -29.77 0.64 9.21
CA ASP A 31 -30.50 -0.12 10.24
C ASP A 31 -30.48 0.62 11.58
N ALA A 32 -29.33 1.16 11.99
CA ALA A 32 -29.19 1.98 13.19
C ALA A 32 -30.05 3.25 13.13
N ILE A 33 -30.12 3.94 11.97
CA ILE A 33 -31.01 5.10 11.80
C ILE A 33 -32.46 4.67 11.92
N SER A 34 -32.85 3.53 11.36
CA SER A 34 -34.22 3.01 11.42
C SER A 34 -34.63 2.67 12.85
N GLU A 35 -33.75 2.00 13.61
CA GLU A 35 -33.95 1.67 15.00
C GLU A 35 -34.09 2.94 15.87
N ALA A 36 -33.16 3.87 15.75
CA ALA A 36 -33.23 5.14 16.47
C ALA A 36 -34.53 5.91 16.18
N ARG A 37 -35.03 5.91 14.96
CA ARG A 37 -36.34 6.52 14.62
C ARG A 37 -37.52 5.88 15.32
N ALA A 38 -37.47 4.58 15.56
CA ALA A 38 -38.57 3.87 16.23
C ALA A 38 -38.74 4.29 17.70
N HIS A 39 -37.70 4.87 18.33
CA HIS A 39 -37.74 5.37 19.70
C HIS A 39 -38.43 6.74 19.85
N GLY A 40 -38.79 7.41 18.77
CA GLY A 40 -39.50 8.71 18.77
C GLY A 40 -38.56 9.90 18.99
N ASP A 41 -39.12 11.06 19.26
CA ASP A 41 -38.51 12.39 19.38
C ASP A 41 -37.10 12.58 18.83
N LEU A 42 -37.06 12.77 17.48
CA LEU A 42 -35.79 12.83 16.75
C LEU A 42 -34.87 14.00 17.13
N LYS A 43 -35.44 15.08 17.74
CA LYS A 43 -34.62 16.25 18.09
C LYS A 43 -33.73 16.00 19.30
N GLU A 44 -34.19 15.20 20.25
CA GLU A 44 -33.45 14.88 21.45
C GLU A 44 -32.84 13.47 21.45
N ASN A 45 -32.99 12.76 20.32
CA ASN A 45 -32.49 11.40 20.18
C ASN A 45 -30.99 11.39 19.78
N ALA A 46 -30.14 11.20 20.81
CA ALA A 46 -28.69 11.17 20.62
C ALA A 46 -28.23 10.05 19.68
N GLU A 47 -28.90 8.88 19.72
CA GLU A 47 -28.57 7.73 18.84
C GLU A 47 -28.85 8.05 17.38
N TYR A 48 -29.99 8.72 17.09
CA TYR A 48 -30.31 9.18 15.76
C TYR A 48 -29.27 10.17 15.23
N HIS A 49 -28.87 11.14 16.05
CA HIS A 49 -27.86 12.13 15.64
C HIS A 49 -26.50 11.46 15.40
N ALA A 50 -26.06 10.54 16.27
CA ALA A 50 -24.82 9.78 16.09
C ALA A 50 -24.83 8.94 14.80
N ALA A 51 -25.91 8.21 14.51
CA ALA A 51 -26.02 7.39 13.32
C ALA A 51 -26.04 8.27 12.03
N ARG A 52 -26.64 9.48 12.07
CA ARG A 52 -26.61 10.44 10.96
C ARG A 52 -25.22 11.02 10.73
N GLU A 53 -24.47 11.30 11.78
CA GLU A 53 -23.06 11.72 11.69
C GLU A 53 -22.20 10.62 11.08
N GLU A 54 -22.34 9.39 11.58
CA GLU A 54 -21.65 8.22 11.05
C GLU A 54 -21.96 8.00 9.57
N GLN A 55 -23.21 8.19 9.14
CA GLN A 55 -23.60 8.17 7.73
C GLN A 55 -22.81 9.19 6.93
N GLY A 56 -22.71 10.43 7.42
CA GLY A 56 -21.96 11.49 6.76
C GLY A 56 -20.50 11.16 6.57
N LEU A 57 -19.86 10.62 7.62
CA LEU A 57 -18.45 10.19 7.59
C LEU A 57 -18.23 9.01 6.63
N ASN A 58 -19.12 8.01 6.66
CA ASN A 58 -19.05 6.86 5.76
C ASN A 58 -19.15 7.30 4.28
N GLU A 59 -20.12 8.14 3.94
CA GLU A 59 -20.28 8.65 2.56
C GLU A 59 -19.09 9.55 2.13
N ALA A 60 -18.50 10.31 3.05
CA ALA A 60 -17.31 11.10 2.77
C ALA A 60 -16.12 10.19 2.46
N ARG A 61 -15.91 9.14 3.25
CA ARG A 61 -14.83 8.16 3.03
C ARG A 61 -15.01 7.37 1.73
N ILE A 62 -16.24 6.99 1.38
CA ILE A 62 -16.55 6.35 0.09
C ILE A 62 -16.12 7.26 -1.08
N ARG A 63 -16.52 8.55 -1.05
CA ARG A 63 -16.16 9.50 -2.12
C ARG A 63 -14.64 9.67 -2.24
N GLU A 64 -13.94 9.79 -1.11
CA GLU A 64 -12.48 9.89 -1.09
C GLU A 64 -11.82 8.68 -1.73
N LEU A 65 -12.25 7.45 -1.37
CA LEU A 65 -11.70 6.21 -1.93
C LEU A 65 -12.00 6.09 -3.44
N GLU A 66 -13.21 6.47 -3.88
CA GLU A 66 -13.57 6.49 -5.30
C GLU A 66 -12.69 7.46 -6.09
N GLU A 67 -12.46 8.66 -5.57
CA GLU A 67 -11.58 9.65 -6.19
C GLU A 67 -10.15 9.12 -6.30
N VAL A 68 -9.58 8.64 -5.20
CA VAL A 68 -8.23 8.06 -5.16
C VAL A 68 -8.09 6.93 -6.17
N LEU A 69 -9.02 5.97 -6.19
CA LEU A 69 -8.98 4.84 -7.11
C LEU A 69 -9.15 5.25 -8.57
N SER A 70 -9.91 6.31 -8.86
CA SER A 70 -10.13 6.80 -10.22
C SER A 70 -8.88 7.40 -10.87
N ILE A 71 -8.02 8.05 -10.07
CA ILE A 71 -6.77 8.65 -10.53
C ILE A 71 -5.55 7.76 -10.32
N SER A 72 -5.71 6.61 -9.65
CA SER A 72 -4.62 5.68 -9.38
C SER A 72 -4.19 4.93 -10.64
N GLN A 73 -2.86 4.73 -10.77
CA GLN A 73 -2.24 3.85 -11.75
C GLN A 73 -1.44 2.78 -11.01
N VAL A 74 -1.81 1.52 -11.20
CA VAL A 74 -1.06 0.41 -10.61
C VAL A 74 0.32 0.33 -11.24
N VAL A 75 1.34 0.40 -10.41
CA VAL A 75 2.72 0.18 -10.80
C VAL A 75 3.14 -1.19 -10.27
N ASP A 76 3.19 -2.17 -11.17
CA ASP A 76 3.67 -3.50 -10.83
C ASP A 76 5.20 -3.52 -10.86
N TYR A 77 5.79 -3.14 -9.73
CA TYR A 77 7.23 -3.12 -9.53
C TYR A 77 7.86 -4.52 -9.59
N LYS A 78 7.05 -5.57 -9.50
CA LYS A 78 7.48 -6.98 -9.60
C LYS A 78 7.96 -7.34 -11.01
N ILE A 79 7.45 -6.65 -12.03
CA ILE A 79 7.81 -6.87 -13.43
C ILE A 79 9.09 -6.11 -13.80
N MET A 80 9.46 -5.08 -13.03
CA MET A 80 10.55 -4.19 -13.41
C MET A 80 11.95 -4.82 -13.29
N GLY A 81 12.10 -5.95 -12.59
CA GLY A 81 13.35 -6.76 -12.60
C GLY A 81 14.61 -6.07 -12.04
N VAL A 82 14.46 -4.93 -11.38
CA VAL A 82 15.58 -4.15 -10.82
C VAL A 82 15.85 -4.65 -9.41
N GLU A 83 16.89 -5.46 -9.23
CA GLU A 83 17.20 -6.08 -7.95
C GLU A 83 18.13 -5.24 -7.06
N ASP A 84 18.91 -4.32 -7.64
CA ASP A 84 20.04 -3.67 -6.94
C ASP A 84 19.76 -2.21 -6.54
N ARG A 85 18.60 -1.66 -6.90
CA ARG A 85 18.24 -0.26 -6.65
C ARG A 85 16.92 -0.12 -5.93
N VAL A 86 16.83 0.95 -5.15
CA VAL A 86 15.56 1.36 -4.55
C VAL A 86 14.63 1.90 -5.63
N ILE A 87 13.46 1.28 -5.76
CA ILE A 87 12.38 1.69 -6.67
C ILE A 87 11.07 1.86 -5.90
N PHE A 88 10.04 2.39 -6.56
CA PHE A 88 8.68 2.38 -6.03
C PHE A 88 8.25 0.95 -5.65
N GLY A 89 7.69 0.75 -4.47
CA GLY A 89 7.31 -0.56 -3.93
C GLY A 89 8.41 -1.27 -3.13
N SER A 90 9.68 -0.80 -3.18
CA SER A 90 10.77 -1.39 -2.41
C SER A 90 10.57 -1.21 -0.91
N THR A 91 10.99 -2.23 -0.15
CA THR A 91 11.21 -2.15 1.29
C THR A 91 12.70 -1.93 1.53
N VAL A 92 13.06 -0.80 2.14
CA VAL A 92 14.42 -0.36 2.36
C VAL A 92 14.70 -0.28 3.85
N THR A 93 15.79 -0.91 4.28
CA THR A 93 16.29 -0.77 5.64
C THR A 93 17.48 0.20 5.64
N ILE A 94 17.38 1.23 6.45
CA ILE A 94 18.38 2.29 6.57
C ILE A 94 18.91 2.38 7.99
N LYS A 95 20.18 2.79 8.11
CA LYS A 95 20.87 3.04 9.37
C LYS A 95 21.17 4.54 9.50
N ASP A 96 20.69 5.17 10.55
CA ASP A 96 21.02 6.58 10.90
C ASP A 96 22.46 6.63 11.42
N LEU A 97 23.34 7.37 10.74
CA LEU A 97 24.78 7.40 11.07
C LEU A 97 25.10 8.15 12.37
N ALA A 98 24.22 9.05 12.80
CA ALA A 98 24.43 9.79 14.05
C ALA A 98 23.99 9.01 15.29
N THR A 99 23.01 8.10 15.15
CA THR A 99 22.39 7.43 16.31
C THR A 99 22.50 5.91 16.26
N ASP A 100 23.07 5.34 15.19
CA ASP A 100 23.14 3.89 14.88
C ASP A 100 21.76 3.19 14.83
N LYS A 101 20.66 3.95 14.82
CA LYS A 101 19.31 3.39 14.78
C LYS A 101 18.99 2.86 13.39
N ILE A 102 18.43 1.66 13.36
CA ILE A 102 17.96 1.01 12.13
C ILE A 102 16.46 1.20 12.01
N LYS A 103 16.01 1.57 10.80
CA LYS A 103 14.61 1.68 10.44
C LYS A 103 14.36 1.06 9.08
N THR A 104 13.20 0.45 8.93
CA THR A 104 12.76 -0.15 7.66
C THR A 104 11.52 0.57 7.18
N TYR A 105 11.50 0.97 5.91
CA TYR A 105 10.36 1.63 5.28
C TYR A 105 10.03 0.93 3.96
N GLN A 106 8.73 0.85 3.65
CA GLN A 106 8.27 0.53 2.31
C GLN A 106 7.86 1.81 1.59
N ILE A 107 8.33 1.99 0.35
CA ILE A 107 8.00 3.16 -0.48
C ILE A 107 6.75 2.86 -1.29
N VAL A 108 5.69 3.62 -1.05
CA VAL A 108 4.34 3.38 -1.61
C VAL A 108 3.73 4.65 -2.19
N GLY A 109 2.52 4.57 -2.71
CA GLY A 109 1.73 5.72 -3.13
C GLY A 109 1.23 6.57 -1.96
N ASP A 110 0.83 7.82 -2.24
CA ASP A 110 0.35 8.75 -1.22
C ASP A 110 -0.82 8.19 -0.40
N ALA A 111 -1.74 7.50 -1.06
CA ALA A 111 -2.94 6.94 -0.43
C ALA A 111 -2.68 5.67 0.41
N GLU A 112 -1.47 5.11 0.33
CA GLU A 112 -1.07 3.89 1.03
C GLU A 112 -0.12 4.20 2.21
N ALA A 113 0.38 5.44 2.28
CA ALA A 113 1.36 5.84 3.29
C ALA A 113 0.74 5.82 4.70
N ASP A 114 1.42 5.12 5.61
CA ASP A 114 1.02 4.95 7.00
C ASP A 114 2.30 4.76 7.85
N ILE A 115 2.65 5.77 8.63
CA ILE A 115 3.89 5.74 9.41
C ILE A 115 3.88 4.65 10.50
N GLU A 116 2.71 4.29 11.02
CA GLU A 116 2.56 3.24 12.02
C GLU A 116 2.87 1.86 11.42
N ARG A 117 2.69 1.72 10.12
CA ARG A 117 3.00 0.50 9.34
C ARG A 117 4.35 0.57 8.63
N ASN A 118 5.14 1.62 8.90
CA ASN A 118 6.40 1.88 8.23
C ASN A 118 6.27 1.97 6.70
N THR A 119 5.13 2.45 6.18
CA THR A 119 4.97 2.78 4.78
C THR A 119 5.08 4.29 4.60
N ILE A 120 5.93 4.72 3.66
CA ILE A 120 6.16 6.13 3.36
C ILE A 120 5.78 6.45 1.92
N SER A 121 5.16 7.61 1.71
CA SER A 121 4.88 8.08 0.36
C SER A 121 6.17 8.33 -0.42
N PHE A 122 6.18 7.95 -1.70
CA PHE A 122 7.27 8.22 -2.64
C PHE A 122 7.55 9.72 -2.81
N THR A 123 6.62 10.59 -2.42
CA THR A 123 6.76 12.06 -2.47
C THR A 123 7.50 12.65 -1.28
N THR A 124 7.69 11.89 -0.20
CA THR A 124 8.40 12.36 1.00
C THR A 124 9.88 12.61 0.74
N PRO A 125 10.53 13.57 1.45
CA PRO A 125 11.96 13.81 1.33
C PRO A 125 12.80 12.54 1.52
N MET A 126 12.46 11.73 2.50
CA MET A 126 13.12 10.43 2.76
C MET A 126 13.03 9.49 1.56
N ALA A 127 11.84 9.26 1.02
CA ALA A 127 11.67 8.37 -0.13
C ALA A 127 12.39 8.90 -1.38
N ARG A 128 12.36 10.22 -1.61
CA ARG A 128 13.03 10.85 -2.75
C ARG A 128 14.56 10.71 -2.69
N SER A 129 15.14 10.80 -1.50
CA SER A 129 16.60 10.62 -1.33
C SER A 129 17.02 9.15 -1.52
N LEU A 130 16.12 8.20 -1.24
CA LEU A 130 16.38 6.76 -1.35
C LEU A 130 16.18 6.22 -2.78
N ILE A 131 15.17 6.73 -3.52
CA ILE A 131 14.84 6.23 -4.87
C ILE A 131 16.04 6.36 -5.80
N LYS A 132 16.31 5.29 -6.58
CA LYS A 132 17.45 5.08 -7.50
C LYS A 132 18.79 4.78 -6.83
N LYS A 133 18.87 4.79 -5.51
CA LYS A 133 20.07 4.45 -4.76
C LYS A 133 20.26 2.94 -4.66
N GLU A 134 21.51 2.53 -4.47
CA GLU A 134 21.93 1.13 -4.39
C GLU A 134 22.25 0.73 -2.94
N LEU A 135 22.37 -0.56 -2.69
CA LEU A 135 22.78 -1.09 -1.40
C LEU A 135 24.17 -0.56 -1.01
N GLY A 136 24.32 -0.11 0.24
CA GLY A 136 25.57 0.45 0.77
C GLY A 136 25.78 1.93 0.45
N GLU A 137 24.89 2.58 -0.33
CA GLU A 137 24.98 4.02 -0.56
C GLU A 137 24.53 4.83 0.65
N PHE A 138 25.14 6.02 0.79
CA PHE A 138 24.77 7.00 1.80
C PHE A 138 23.82 8.04 1.19
N VAL A 139 22.85 8.46 1.98
CA VAL A 139 21.86 9.48 1.57
C VAL A 139 21.71 10.54 2.64
N GLU A 140 21.61 11.78 2.18
CA GLU A 140 21.28 12.93 3.02
C GLU A 140 19.77 13.21 2.90
N VAL A 141 19.13 13.44 4.03
CA VAL A 141 17.71 13.76 4.12
C VAL A 141 17.52 15.06 4.89
N GLU A 142 16.89 16.02 4.24
CA GLU A 142 16.46 17.24 4.90
C GLU A 142 15.28 16.94 5.83
N THR A 143 15.47 17.25 7.11
CA THR A 143 14.43 17.12 8.13
C THR A 143 14.24 18.48 8.85
N PRO A 144 13.11 18.70 9.54
CA PRO A 144 12.93 19.92 10.34
C PRO A 144 14.02 20.14 11.41
N GLY A 145 14.73 19.08 11.80
CA GLY A 145 15.85 19.12 12.74
C GLY A 145 17.23 19.25 12.10
N GLY A 146 17.30 19.52 10.79
CA GLY A 146 18.54 19.59 10.02
C GLY A 146 18.74 18.41 9.07
N ILE A 147 19.90 18.40 8.41
CA ILE A 147 20.30 17.32 7.51
C ILE A 147 20.69 16.09 8.34
N LYS A 148 20.18 14.93 7.97
CA LYS A 148 20.55 13.63 8.54
C LYS A 148 21.10 12.72 7.47
N GLU A 149 22.13 11.97 7.84
CA GLU A 149 22.76 11.01 6.96
C GLU A 149 22.35 9.57 7.32
N TYR A 150 22.06 8.80 6.31
CA TYR A 150 21.64 7.40 6.43
C TYR A 150 22.42 6.52 5.45
N GLU A 151 22.71 5.29 5.87
CA GLU A 151 23.26 4.23 5.03
C GLU A 151 22.14 3.26 4.65
N ILE A 152 22.08 2.85 3.38
CA ILE A 152 21.16 1.80 2.90
C ILE A 152 21.79 0.44 3.20
N ILE A 153 21.27 -0.27 4.18
CA ILE A 153 21.83 -1.57 4.62
C ILE A 153 21.08 -2.77 4.08
N GLU A 154 19.87 -2.58 3.54
CA GLU A 154 19.13 -3.66 2.90
C GLU A 154 18.04 -3.10 1.94
N ILE A 155 17.89 -3.76 0.79
CA ILE A 155 16.81 -3.49 -0.17
C ILE A 155 16.07 -4.81 -0.40
N LYS A 156 14.77 -4.82 -0.15
CA LYS A 156 13.89 -5.98 -0.40
C LYS A 156 12.81 -5.60 -1.38
N LEU A 157 12.64 -6.41 -2.40
CA LEU A 157 11.44 -6.45 -3.23
C LEU A 157 10.59 -7.64 -2.75
N ILE A 158 9.35 -7.40 -2.33
CA ILE A 158 8.47 -8.43 -1.74
C ILE A 158 8.25 -9.64 -2.68
N TRP A 159 8.49 -9.48 -3.99
CA TRP A 159 8.29 -10.52 -5.00
C TRP A 159 9.20 -11.77 -4.89
N LYS A 160 10.34 -11.70 -4.17
CA LYS A 160 11.21 -12.88 -3.97
C LYS A 160 10.45 -14.09 -3.41
N LYS A 161 9.47 -13.85 -2.54
CA LYS A 161 8.65 -14.92 -1.94
C LYS A 161 7.73 -15.61 -2.94
N TYR A 162 7.20 -14.86 -3.92
CA TYR A 162 6.29 -15.42 -4.93
C TYR A 162 7.00 -16.13 -6.07
N LYS A 163 8.21 -15.69 -6.45
CA LYS A 163 9.01 -16.37 -7.48
C LYS A 163 9.40 -17.78 -7.01
N ILE A 164 9.78 -17.93 -5.74
CA ILE A 164 10.08 -19.25 -5.15
C ILE A 164 8.84 -20.14 -5.13
N LEU A 165 7.67 -19.61 -4.74
CA LEU A 165 6.41 -20.35 -4.75
C LEU A 165 5.95 -20.69 -6.17
N GLY A 166 6.19 -19.84 -7.15
CA GLY A 166 5.90 -20.09 -8.57
C GLY A 166 6.74 -21.23 -9.14
N LEU A 167 8.04 -21.24 -8.84
CA LEU A 167 8.97 -22.30 -9.26
C LEU A 167 8.68 -23.64 -8.56
N GLU A 168 8.29 -23.62 -7.28
CA GLU A 168 7.86 -24.81 -6.58
C GLU A 168 6.54 -25.38 -7.10
N ARG A 169 5.62 -24.50 -7.52
CA ARG A 169 4.36 -24.93 -8.13
C ARG A 169 4.59 -25.58 -9.50
N GLN A 170 5.51 -25.06 -10.32
CA GLN A 170 5.89 -25.69 -11.59
C GLN A 170 6.60 -27.03 -11.37
N LYS A 171 7.48 -27.14 -10.38
CA LYS A 171 8.10 -28.43 -10.01
C LYS A 171 7.10 -29.46 -9.46
N LYS A 172 6.07 -29.03 -8.73
CA LYS A 172 5.02 -29.94 -8.23
C LYS A 172 4.01 -30.34 -9.29
N GLN A 173 3.87 -29.61 -10.39
CA GLN A 173 2.96 -29.96 -11.49
C GLN A 173 3.56 -30.91 -12.51
N GLY A 174 4.82 -31.36 -12.33
CA GLY A 174 5.39 -32.49 -13.08
C GLY A 174 5.31 -32.35 -14.60
N ILE A 175 5.46 -31.15 -15.15
CA ILE A 175 5.55 -30.95 -16.59
C ILE A 175 6.99 -31.24 -16.99
N ASP A 176 7.23 -32.52 -17.25
CA ASP A 176 8.41 -33.04 -17.90
C ASP A 176 8.50 -32.47 -19.33
N GLN A 177 9.31 -31.43 -19.54
CA GLN A 177 9.60 -30.89 -20.87
C GLN A 177 10.73 -31.66 -21.57
N GLU A 178 10.91 -32.95 -21.29
CA GLU A 178 11.91 -33.80 -21.96
C GLU A 178 11.34 -34.66 -23.08
N GLN A 179 10.16 -34.38 -23.63
CA GLN A 179 9.63 -35.16 -24.77
C GLN A 179 9.18 -34.31 -25.95
N HIS A 180 10.00 -33.37 -26.44
CA HIS A 180 9.80 -32.84 -27.79
C HIS A 180 11.13 -32.45 -28.48
N THR A 181 12.05 -33.42 -28.55
CA THR A 181 13.20 -33.28 -29.49
C THR A 181 13.47 -34.62 -30.19
N ASN A 182 12.50 -35.14 -30.95
CA ASN A 182 12.75 -36.22 -31.89
C ASN A 182 11.59 -36.40 -32.87
N TYR A 183 11.37 -35.42 -33.74
CA TYR A 183 10.65 -35.63 -35.01
C TYR A 183 11.11 -34.55 -36.00
N TYR A 184 12.35 -34.71 -36.54
CA TYR A 184 12.76 -34.25 -37.87
C TYR A 184 14.16 -34.86 -38.13
N LYS A 185 14.16 -36.10 -38.58
CA LYS A 185 15.15 -36.66 -39.49
C LYS A 185 14.41 -37.45 -40.56
#